data_1f822af54625178fac976f8a8f0ec7b6
#
_entry.id   1f822af54625178fac976f8a8f0ec7b6
#
_cell.length_a   1.000
_cell.length_b   1.000
_cell.length_c   1.000
_cell.angle_alpha   90.00
_cell.angle_beta   90.00
_cell.angle_gamma   90.00
#
_symmetry.space_group_name_H-M   'P 1'
#
loop_
_entity.id
_entity.type
_entity.pdbx_description
1 polymer ?
#
loop_
_entity_poly.entity_id
_entity_poly.type
_entity_poly.pdbx_seq_one_letter_code
_entity_poly.pdbx_strand_id
1 'polypeptide(L)'
;MIVLFSTAFVNAQFRNAWTRPPAVTVIYSDKDERIGLVEEAIAFWNKTFEEIGSGFRLPNASIVKKLVPESDLQALSLPMVAGDRSAEFPDAFRELPGDLYIFLGNSEFVSFATPFDQNGKRVVGIRGTKFPPFTLPNVARNVIIHEIGHSIGLGHNSDPAMLMCGRPAPCRPNLFNSAEPKIFPLTAAEKRQLLLMYPSDWRSRARP
;
A
#
# COMPACT_ATOMS: atom_id res chain seq x y z
N MET A 1 38.53 -6.43 -21.06
CA MET A 1 38.04 -5.37 -20.15
C MET A 1 36.71 -5.81 -19.60
N ILE A 2 36.72 -6.39 -18.40
CA ILE A 2 35.51 -6.94 -17.75
C ILE A 2 34.85 -5.77 -17.02
N VAL A 3 33.66 -5.38 -17.46
CA VAL A 3 32.86 -4.36 -16.80
C VAL A 3 32.16 -5.04 -15.61
N LEU A 4 32.70 -4.86 -14.41
CA LEU A 4 32.06 -5.23 -13.17
C LEU A 4 30.88 -4.25 -12.93
N PHE A 5 29.67 -4.64 -13.35
CA PHE A 5 28.46 -3.95 -12.93
C PHE A 5 28.29 -4.17 -11.42
N SER A 6 28.43 -3.09 -10.68
CA SER A 6 28.34 -3.06 -9.24
C SER A 6 26.98 -3.56 -8.75
N THR A 7 26.97 -4.69 -8.06
CA THR A 7 25.79 -5.29 -7.40
C THR A 7 25.17 -4.40 -6.31
N ALA A 8 25.84 -3.29 -5.95
CA ALA A 8 25.37 -2.33 -4.96
C ALA A 8 24.15 -1.50 -5.44
N PHE A 9 24.02 -1.23 -6.74
CA PHE A 9 22.88 -0.48 -7.30
C PHE A 9 21.57 -1.28 -7.27
N VAL A 10 21.64 -2.59 -7.45
CA VAL A 10 20.47 -3.47 -7.45
C VAL A 10 19.86 -3.56 -6.03
N ASN A 11 20.68 -3.60 -4.99
CA ASN A 11 20.21 -3.68 -3.61
C ASN A 11 19.50 -2.40 -3.09
N ALA A 12 19.85 -1.22 -3.61
CA ALA A 12 19.18 0.02 -3.20
C ALA A 12 17.77 0.16 -3.77
N GLN A 13 17.52 -0.41 -4.94
CA GLN A 13 16.23 -0.35 -5.66
C GLN A 13 15.17 -1.28 -5.05
N PHE A 14 15.57 -2.32 -4.30
CA PHE A 14 14.68 -3.34 -3.72
C PHE A 14 14.53 -3.26 -2.20
N ARG A 15 15.00 -2.20 -1.56
CA ARG A 15 14.87 -2.01 -0.10
C ARG A 15 13.43 -2.05 0.42
N ASN A 16 12.46 -1.91 -0.49
CA ASN A 16 11.03 -1.86 -0.18
C ASN A 16 10.27 -3.15 -0.54
N ALA A 17 10.94 -4.24 -0.92
CA ALA A 17 10.28 -5.51 -1.21
C ALA A 17 10.12 -6.36 0.05
N TRP A 18 9.02 -7.07 0.18
CA TRP A 18 8.85 -8.10 1.20
C TRP A 18 9.77 -9.28 0.94
N THR A 19 10.45 -9.77 1.97
CA THR A 19 11.28 -10.98 1.89
C THR A 19 10.47 -12.25 2.20
N ARG A 20 9.28 -12.10 2.77
CA ARG A 20 8.28 -13.14 2.99
C ARG A 20 6.88 -12.53 2.82
N PRO A 21 5.81 -13.34 2.60
CA PRO A 21 4.47 -12.80 2.62
C PRO A 21 4.19 -12.13 3.98
N PRO A 22 3.72 -10.86 4.00
CA PRO A 22 3.40 -10.19 5.25
C PRO A 22 2.15 -10.79 5.89
N ALA A 23 2.11 -10.89 7.22
CA ALA A 23 0.85 -11.08 7.92
C ALA A 23 0.05 -9.76 7.85
N VAL A 24 -1.04 -9.77 7.08
CA VAL A 24 -1.89 -8.61 6.84
C VAL A 24 -2.96 -8.54 7.92
N THR A 25 -3.11 -7.38 8.58
CA THR A 25 -4.14 -7.13 9.59
C THR A 25 -4.91 -5.85 9.27
N VAL A 26 -6.23 -5.98 9.10
CA VAL A 26 -7.15 -4.83 8.98
C VAL A 26 -7.69 -4.47 10.35
N ILE A 27 -7.57 -3.20 10.72
CA ILE A 27 -8.02 -2.68 12.01
C ILE A 27 -9.08 -1.61 11.77
N TYR A 28 -10.22 -1.77 12.43
CA TYR A 28 -11.37 -0.88 12.32
C TYR A 28 -12.06 -0.73 13.68
N SER A 29 -12.69 0.43 13.95
CA SER A 29 -13.34 0.72 15.24
C SER A 29 -14.79 0.27 15.29
N ASP A 30 -15.54 0.41 14.18
CA ASP A 30 -16.95 0.05 14.08
C ASP A 30 -17.27 -0.50 12.68
N LYS A 31 -18.54 -0.91 12.44
CA LYS A 31 -18.98 -1.46 11.15
C LYS A 31 -18.42 -0.61 9.99
N ASP A 32 -17.69 -1.24 9.08
CA ASP A 32 -16.96 -0.56 8.02
C ASP A 32 -17.04 -1.33 6.69
N GLU A 33 -17.67 -0.70 5.70
CA GLU A 33 -17.85 -1.29 4.36
C GLU A 33 -16.52 -1.40 3.60
N ARG A 34 -15.49 -0.64 4.00
CA ARG A 34 -14.16 -0.69 3.38
C ARG A 34 -13.43 -2.01 3.62
N ILE A 35 -13.86 -2.84 4.57
CA ILE A 35 -13.30 -4.19 4.76
C ILE A 35 -13.40 -4.98 3.46
N GLY A 36 -14.55 -4.99 2.79
CA GLY A 36 -14.71 -5.63 1.48
C GLY A 36 -13.83 -5.02 0.40
N LEU A 37 -13.58 -3.71 0.45
CA LEU A 37 -12.65 -3.04 -0.48
C LEU A 37 -11.19 -3.43 -0.24
N VAL A 38 -10.79 -3.72 1.00
CA VAL A 38 -9.44 -4.26 1.30
C VAL A 38 -9.30 -5.68 0.75
N GLU A 39 -10.31 -6.52 0.91
CA GLU A 39 -10.32 -7.87 0.33
C GLU A 39 -10.24 -7.82 -1.21
N GLU A 40 -11.01 -6.93 -1.84
CA GLU A 40 -10.95 -6.66 -3.28
C GLU A 40 -9.54 -6.20 -3.70
N ALA A 41 -8.90 -5.34 -2.91
CA ALA A 41 -7.55 -4.85 -3.16
C ALA A 41 -6.49 -5.97 -3.09
N ILE A 42 -6.58 -6.86 -2.10
CA ILE A 42 -5.71 -8.03 -2.00
C ILE A 42 -5.90 -8.95 -3.21
N ALA A 43 -7.16 -9.20 -3.60
CA ALA A 43 -7.47 -10.00 -4.79
C ALA A 43 -6.92 -9.37 -6.07
N PHE A 44 -7.05 -8.05 -6.23
CA PHE A 44 -6.48 -7.30 -7.36
C PHE A 44 -4.96 -7.48 -7.45
N TRP A 45 -4.24 -7.31 -6.32
CA TRP A 45 -2.80 -7.47 -6.31
C TRP A 45 -2.37 -8.91 -6.57
N ASN A 46 -3.05 -9.89 -6.00
CA ASN A 46 -2.77 -11.30 -6.25
C ASN A 46 -2.99 -11.70 -7.71
N LYS A 47 -4.07 -11.21 -8.34
CA LYS A 47 -4.31 -11.37 -9.77
C LYS A 47 -3.23 -10.68 -10.61
N THR A 48 -2.80 -9.47 -10.23
CA THR A 48 -1.70 -8.78 -10.89
C THR A 48 -0.40 -9.58 -10.83
N PHE A 49 -0.05 -10.13 -9.66
CA PHE A 49 1.14 -10.99 -9.50
C PHE A 49 1.04 -12.27 -10.35
N GLU A 50 -0.14 -12.86 -10.47
CA GLU A 50 -0.37 -14.00 -11.33
C GLU A 50 -0.17 -13.64 -12.82
N GLU A 51 -0.80 -12.56 -13.28
CA GLU A 51 -0.72 -12.09 -14.66
C GLU A 51 0.72 -11.77 -15.12
N ILE A 52 1.56 -11.26 -14.21
CA ILE A 52 2.97 -10.97 -14.52
C ILE A 52 3.90 -12.17 -14.30
N GLY A 53 3.38 -13.33 -13.88
CA GLY A 53 4.15 -14.54 -13.63
C GLY A 53 5.01 -14.50 -12.36
N SER A 54 4.66 -13.67 -11.37
CA SER A 54 5.36 -13.59 -10.08
C SER A 54 5.00 -14.77 -9.16
N GLY A 55 5.98 -15.24 -8.36
CA GLY A 55 5.76 -16.22 -7.30
C GLY A 55 5.23 -15.67 -5.98
N PHE A 56 5.15 -14.34 -5.83
CA PHE A 56 4.67 -13.68 -4.62
C PHE A 56 3.14 -13.61 -4.56
N ARG A 57 2.59 -13.76 -3.34
CA ARG A 57 1.16 -13.51 -3.08
C ARG A 57 1.00 -12.84 -1.72
N LEU A 58 0.03 -11.91 -1.63
CA LEU A 58 -0.47 -11.40 -0.36
C LEU A 58 -1.41 -12.45 0.26
N PRO A 59 -1.28 -12.76 1.55
CA PRO A 59 -2.23 -13.62 2.25
C PRO A 59 -3.56 -12.88 2.46
N ASN A 60 -4.61 -13.63 2.80
CA ASN A 60 -5.85 -13.04 3.30
C ASN A 60 -5.59 -12.23 4.56
N ALA A 61 -6.30 -11.12 4.71
CA ALA A 61 -6.18 -10.29 5.89
C ALA A 61 -6.90 -10.90 7.10
N SER A 62 -6.29 -10.76 8.27
CA SER A 62 -6.97 -10.92 9.55
C SER A 62 -7.76 -9.64 9.86
N ILE A 63 -9.04 -9.77 10.19
CA ILE A 63 -9.92 -8.63 10.47
C ILE A 63 -10.05 -8.46 11.98
N VAL A 64 -9.63 -7.32 12.51
CA VAL A 64 -9.58 -7.05 13.96
C VAL A 64 -10.39 -5.82 14.30
N LYS A 65 -11.47 -5.99 15.07
CA LYS A 65 -12.21 -4.87 15.64
C LYS A 65 -11.46 -4.34 16.87
N LYS A 66 -10.88 -3.16 16.73
CA LYS A 66 -10.13 -2.46 17.79
C LYS A 66 -10.24 -0.96 17.57
N LEU A 67 -10.14 -0.18 18.64
CA LEU A 67 -10.09 1.28 18.52
C LEU A 67 -8.94 1.70 17.59
N VAL A 68 -9.29 2.44 16.54
CA VAL A 68 -8.30 3.00 15.62
C VAL A 68 -7.67 4.23 16.28
N PRO A 69 -6.34 4.32 16.36
CA PRO A 69 -5.63 5.47 16.95
C PRO A 69 -5.64 6.67 15.97
N GLU A 70 -6.77 7.35 15.90
CA GLU A 70 -7.02 8.42 14.91
C GLU A 70 -5.99 9.55 14.98
N SER A 71 -5.59 9.98 16.20
CA SER A 71 -4.58 11.01 16.39
C SER A 71 -3.20 10.60 15.83
N ASP A 72 -2.84 9.32 15.99
CA ASP A 72 -1.57 8.80 15.49
C ASP A 72 -1.58 8.71 13.96
N LEU A 73 -2.73 8.31 13.37
CA LEU A 73 -2.90 8.32 11.92
C LEU A 73 -2.78 9.74 11.34
N GLN A 74 -3.42 10.73 12.00
CA GLN A 74 -3.32 12.14 11.60
C GLN A 74 -1.88 12.65 11.71
N ALA A 75 -1.21 12.35 12.83
CA ALA A 75 0.17 12.78 13.07
C ALA A 75 1.15 12.20 12.03
N LEU A 76 0.96 10.95 11.59
CA LEU A 76 1.78 10.32 10.54
C LEU A 76 1.46 10.82 9.14
N SER A 77 0.21 11.19 8.87
CA SER A 77 -0.25 11.53 7.51
C SER A 77 0.56 12.68 6.89
N LEU A 78 0.76 13.78 7.61
CA LEU A 78 1.46 14.96 7.08
C LEU A 78 2.93 14.69 6.75
N PRO A 79 3.74 14.10 7.66
CA PRO A 79 5.11 13.71 7.35
C PRO A 79 5.20 12.76 6.16
N MET A 80 4.33 11.73 6.10
CA MET A 80 4.35 10.76 4.99
C MET A 80 4.07 11.41 3.64
N VAL A 81 3.09 12.31 3.59
CA VAL A 81 2.76 13.07 2.37
C VAL A 81 3.88 14.03 1.96
N ALA A 82 4.60 14.60 2.93
CA ALA A 82 5.77 15.43 2.70
C ALA A 82 7.03 14.63 2.30
N GLY A 83 6.95 13.29 2.32
CA GLY A 83 8.10 12.42 2.03
C GLY A 83 9.10 12.31 3.18
N ASP A 84 8.72 12.75 4.38
CA ASP A 84 9.53 12.62 5.59
C ASP A 84 9.52 11.16 6.07
N ARG A 85 10.62 10.47 5.84
CA ARG A 85 10.83 9.08 6.24
C ARG A 85 11.42 8.93 7.65
N SER A 86 11.70 10.03 8.32
CA SER A 86 12.24 10.06 9.69
C SER A 86 11.12 10.11 10.74
N ALA A 87 9.87 10.26 10.34
CA ALA A 87 8.74 10.28 11.26
C ALA A 87 8.71 9.01 12.11
N GLU A 88 8.67 9.20 13.42
CA GLU A 88 8.66 8.09 14.36
C GLU A 88 7.36 7.30 14.28
N PHE A 89 7.52 5.99 14.37
CA PHE A 89 6.39 5.05 14.38
C PHE A 89 5.75 5.06 15.77
N PRO A 90 4.48 5.44 15.92
CA PRO A 90 3.82 5.46 17.22
C PRO A 90 3.84 4.09 17.91
N ASP A 91 3.99 4.08 19.23
CA ASP A 91 4.07 2.84 20.02
C ASP A 91 2.80 1.99 19.86
N ALA A 92 1.63 2.62 19.72
CA ALA A 92 0.38 1.93 19.46
C ALA A 92 0.40 0.99 18.25
N PHE A 93 1.29 1.22 17.28
CA PHE A 93 1.44 0.36 16.10
C PHE A 93 2.51 -0.72 16.28
N ARG A 94 3.49 -0.49 17.17
CA ARG A 94 4.60 -1.44 17.40
C ARG A 94 4.14 -2.72 18.07
N GLU A 95 3.15 -2.62 18.97
CA GLU A 95 2.64 -3.74 19.78
C GLU A 95 1.66 -4.66 19.03
N LEU A 96 1.21 -4.28 17.85
CA LEU A 96 0.25 -5.08 17.09
C LEU A 96 0.92 -6.32 16.49
N PRO A 97 0.23 -7.48 16.49
CA PRO A 97 0.73 -8.68 15.81
C PRO A 97 0.56 -8.55 14.30
N GLY A 98 1.59 -8.91 13.53
CA GLY A 98 1.56 -8.87 12.06
C GLY A 98 2.67 -8.01 11.47
N ASP A 99 2.62 -7.82 10.17
CA ASP A 99 3.66 -7.11 9.41
C ASP A 99 3.12 -5.92 8.63
N LEU A 100 1.91 -6.04 8.05
CA LEU A 100 1.22 -4.99 7.32
C LEU A 100 -0.10 -4.68 8.00
N TYR A 101 -0.22 -3.48 8.55
CA TYR A 101 -1.45 -3.00 9.17
C TYR A 101 -2.18 -2.06 8.24
N ILE A 102 -3.48 -2.28 8.07
CA ILE A 102 -4.38 -1.42 7.31
C ILE A 102 -5.41 -0.86 8.29
N PHE A 103 -5.24 0.40 8.67
CA PHE A 103 -6.16 1.10 9.55
C PHE A 103 -7.26 1.78 8.73
N LEU A 104 -8.50 1.44 9.02
CA LEU A 104 -9.67 2.10 8.47
C LEU A 104 -10.11 3.22 9.43
N GLY A 105 -9.50 4.41 9.29
CA GLY A 105 -9.77 5.57 10.13
C GLY A 105 -11.14 6.19 9.87
N ASN A 106 -11.65 6.93 10.85
CA ASN A 106 -12.91 7.67 10.76
C ASN A 106 -12.71 9.20 10.72
N SER A 107 -11.47 9.65 10.82
CA SER A 107 -11.08 11.06 10.79
C SER A 107 -10.61 11.53 9.41
N GLU A 108 -10.43 12.82 9.28
CA GLU A 108 -9.89 13.46 8.09
C GLU A 108 -8.38 13.51 8.15
N PHE A 109 -7.71 12.88 7.18
CA PHE A 109 -6.28 12.96 6.90
C PHE A 109 -6.03 12.53 5.45
N VAL A 110 -4.81 12.67 4.96
CA VAL A 110 -4.47 12.11 3.64
C VAL A 110 -4.08 10.65 3.85
N SER A 111 -4.73 9.73 3.12
CA SER A 111 -4.35 8.31 3.16
C SER A 111 -2.89 8.14 2.78
N PHE A 112 -2.22 7.19 3.40
CA PHE A 112 -0.79 7.00 3.26
C PHE A 112 -0.36 5.55 3.48
N ALA A 113 0.83 5.21 3.00
CA ALA A 113 1.56 4.02 3.39
C ALA A 113 2.95 4.42 3.93
N THR A 114 3.38 3.82 5.04
CA THR A 114 4.71 4.07 5.60
C THR A 114 5.79 3.25 4.89
N PRO A 115 7.07 3.65 4.96
CA PRO A 115 8.18 2.73 4.74
C PRO A 115 8.18 1.62 5.79
N PHE A 116 9.10 0.67 5.69
CA PHE A 116 9.33 -0.29 6.77
C PHE A 116 9.85 0.43 8.02
N ASP A 117 9.29 0.06 9.17
CA ASP A 117 9.88 0.41 10.46
C ASP A 117 11.14 -0.44 10.72
N GLN A 118 11.76 -0.23 11.89
CA GLN A 118 12.97 -0.97 12.31
C GLN A 118 12.74 -2.48 12.43
N ASN A 119 11.48 -2.92 12.62
CA ASN A 119 11.09 -4.32 12.76
C ASN A 119 10.56 -4.91 11.44
N GLY A 120 10.62 -4.16 10.34
CA GLY A 120 10.10 -4.56 9.05
C GLY A 120 8.57 -4.55 8.96
N LYS A 121 7.91 -3.72 9.79
CA LYS A 121 6.45 -3.52 9.76
C LYS A 121 6.10 -2.31 8.89
N ARG A 122 4.86 -2.32 8.34
CA ARG A 122 4.29 -1.19 7.58
C ARG A 122 2.89 -0.87 8.05
N VAL A 123 2.54 0.40 7.93
CA VAL A 123 1.19 0.90 8.17
C VAL A 123 0.64 1.51 6.89
N VAL A 124 -0.60 1.18 6.60
CA VAL A 124 -1.46 1.86 5.63
C VAL A 124 -2.58 2.54 6.42
N GLY A 125 -2.68 3.85 6.34
CA GLY A 125 -3.76 4.63 6.92
C GLY A 125 -4.77 5.04 5.85
N ILE A 126 -6.03 4.62 6.00
CA ILE A 126 -7.13 4.97 5.09
C ILE A 126 -8.08 5.93 5.79
N ARG A 127 -8.24 7.14 5.25
CA ARG A 127 -9.10 8.18 5.81
C ARG A 127 -10.58 7.81 5.82
N GLY A 128 -11.34 8.50 6.65
CA GLY A 128 -12.77 8.26 6.82
C GLY A 128 -13.59 8.53 5.54
N THR A 129 -14.61 7.70 5.30
CA THR A 129 -15.49 7.80 4.13
C THR A 129 -16.43 9.00 4.16
N LYS A 130 -16.62 9.65 5.31
CA LYS A 130 -17.46 10.85 5.45
C LYS A 130 -16.83 12.11 4.83
N PHE A 131 -15.55 12.07 4.49
CA PHE A 131 -14.79 13.21 3.99
C PHE A 131 -14.59 13.12 2.47
N PRO A 132 -15.08 14.08 1.68
CA PRO A 132 -14.86 14.12 0.24
C PRO A 132 -13.35 14.07 -0.12
N PRO A 133 -12.98 13.39 -1.21
CA PRO A 133 -13.84 12.67 -2.16
C PRO A 133 -14.12 11.20 -1.79
N PHE A 134 -13.79 10.73 -0.57
CA PHE A 134 -13.99 9.33 -0.12
C PHE A 134 -15.45 8.92 0.05
N THR A 135 -16.36 9.87 0.01
CA THR A 135 -17.81 9.62 -0.13
C THR A 135 -18.17 8.88 -1.43
N LEU A 136 -17.26 8.85 -2.40
CA LEU A 136 -17.40 8.11 -3.66
C LEU A 136 -16.75 6.73 -3.56
N PRO A 137 -17.48 5.62 -3.75
CA PRO A 137 -16.95 4.27 -3.55
C PRO A 137 -15.71 3.96 -4.40
N ASN A 138 -15.67 4.45 -5.65
CA ASN A 138 -14.51 4.25 -6.52
C ASN A 138 -13.25 4.99 -6.03
N VAL A 139 -13.39 6.08 -5.31
CA VAL A 139 -12.25 6.78 -4.69
C VAL A 139 -11.68 5.91 -3.60
N ALA A 140 -12.48 5.46 -2.63
CA ALA A 140 -12.04 4.60 -1.55
C ALA A 140 -11.39 3.31 -2.10
N ARG A 141 -12.04 2.64 -3.07
CA ARG A 141 -11.52 1.44 -3.75
C ARG A 141 -10.10 1.66 -4.31
N ASN A 142 -9.93 2.67 -5.15
CA ASN A 142 -8.66 2.92 -5.81
C ASN A 142 -7.58 3.43 -4.85
N VAL A 143 -7.92 4.20 -3.83
CA VAL A 143 -6.95 4.64 -2.84
C VAL A 143 -6.48 3.46 -1.98
N ILE A 144 -7.36 2.56 -1.55
CA ILE A 144 -6.95 1.37 -0.79
C ILE A 144 -5.98 0.52 -1.63
N ILE A 145 -6.29 0.27 -2.91
CA ILE A 145 -5.41 -0.47 -3.80
C ILE A 145 -4.07 0.27 -3.98
N HIS A 146 -4.10 1.59 -4.14
CA HIS A 146 -2.93 2.45 -4.30
C HIS A 146 -2.00 2.38 -3.08
N GLU A 147 -2.54 2.54 -1.86
CA GLU A 147 -1.73 2.51 -0.64
C GLU A 147 -1.15 1.11 -0.37
N ILE A 148 -1.88 0.04 -0.69
CA ILE A 148 -1.32 -1.31 -0.68
C ILE A 148 -0.21 -1.43 -1.73
N GLY A 149 -0.34 -0.80 -2.90
CA GLY A 149 0.70 -0.69 -3.92
C GLY A 149 2.02 -0.14 -3.37
N HIS A 150 1.94 0.93 -2.57
CA HIS A 150 3.12 1.43 -1.85
C HIS A 150 3.67 0.41 -0.86
N SER A 151 2.80 -0.29 -0.15
CA SER A 151 3.23 -1.31 0.82
C SER A 151 3.94 -2.51 0.19
N ILE A 152 3.75 -2.76 -1.10
CA ILE A 152 4.46 -3.80 -1.87
C ILE A 152 5.63 -3.25 -2.69
N GLY A 153 5.98 -1.96 -2.54
CA GLY A 153 7.21 -1.37 -3.06
C GLY A 153 7.06 -0.48 -4.28
N LEU A 154 5.85 -0.20 -4.76
CA LEU A 154 5.64 0.74 -5.87
C LEU A 154 5.74 2.20 -5.39
N GLY A 155 6.31 3.04 -6.23
CA GLY A 155 6.31 4.48 -6.08
C GLY A 155 5.18 5.15 -6.88
N HIS A 156 5.12 6.48 -6.82
CA HIS A 156 4.22 7.24 -7.67
C HIS A 156 4.69 7.27 -9.13
N ASN A 157 3.72 7.37 -10.04
CA ASN A 157 3.92 7.82 -11.42
C ASN A 157 3.17 9.15 -11.65
N SER A 158 3.34 9.75 -12.83
CA SER A 158 2.70 11.01 -13.20
C SER A 158 1.54 10.87 -14.19
N ASP A 159 1.17 9.65 -14.58
CA ASP A 159 0.08 9.42 -15.51
C ASP A 159 -1.28 9.44 -14.78
N PRO A 160 -2.14 10.45 -15.04
CA PRO A 160 -3.40 10.60 -14.33
C PRO A 160 -4.40 9.45 -14.55
N ALA A 161 -4.22 8.63 -15.56
CA ALA A 161 -5.08 7.48 -15.86
C ALA A 161 -4.65 6.20 -15.13
N MET A 162 -3.49 6.18 -14.48
CA MET A 162 -2.92 5.00 -13.87
C MET A 162 -3.13 4.94 -12.35
N LEU A 163 -3.12 3.74 -11.79
CA LEU A 163 -3.40 3.48 -10.38
C LEU A 163 -2.42 4.21 -9.45
N MET A 164 -1.12 4.12 -9.72
CA MET A 164 -0.08 4.71 -8.88
C MET A 164 0.21 6.19 -9.19
N CYS A 165 -0.71 6.89 -9.88
CA CYS A 165 -0.58 8.33 -10.04
C CYS A 165 -0.58 9.03 -8.67
N GLY A 166 0.41 9.87 -8.42
CA GLY A 166 0.58 10.61 -7.17
C GLY A 166 1.09 12.03 -7.38
N ARG A 167 1.06 12.83 -6.31
CA ARG A 167 1.57 14.20 -6.33
C ARG A 167 3.02 14.25 -6.79
N PRO A 168 3.44 15.30 -7.50
CA PRO A 168 2.70 16.55 -7.80
C PRO A 168 1.76 16.46 -9.01
N ALA A 169 1.59 15.30 -9.65
CA ALA A 169 0.75 15.17 -10.84
C ALA A 169 -0.74 15.42 -10.53
N PRO A 170 -1.51 16.03 -11.44
CA PRO A 170 -2.95 16.26 -11.31
C PRO A 170 -3.70 14.94 -11.55
N CYS A 171 -3.69 14.04 -10.56
CA CYS A 171 -4.28 12.72 -10.71
C CYS A 171 -5.81 12.77 -10.76
N ARG A 172 -6.39 12.25 -11.82
CA ARG A 172 -7.79 11.77 -11.92
C ARG A 172 -8.92 12.72 -11.51
N PRO A 173 -8.94 14.01 -11.85
CA PRO A 173 -9.95 14.93 -11.32
C PRO A 173 -11.40 14.55 -11.66
N ASN A 174 -11.64 13.77 -12.72
CA ASN A 174 -12.98 13.50 -13.24
C ASN A 174 -13.33 12.00 -13.40
N LEU A 175 -12.43 11.07 -13.03
CA LEU A 175 -12.61 9.64 -13.34
C LEU A 175 -13.36 8.87 -12.25
N PHE A 176 -13.63 9.48 -11.09
CA PHE A 176 -14.26 8.84 -9.95
C PHE A 176 -15.79 8.97 -9.92
N ASN A 177 -16.37 9.74 -10.81
CA ASN A 177 -17.81 10.03 -10.82
C ASN A 177 -18.69 8.88 -11.37
N SER A 178 -18.09 7.73 -11.74
CA SER A 178 -18.86 6.57 -12.19
C SER A 178 -19.43 5.81 -10.99
N ALA A 179 -20.69 5.43 -11.05
CA ALA A 179 -21.33 4.53 -10.09
C ALA A 179 -20.84 3.06 -10.27
N GLU A 180 -20.39 2.71 -11.49
CA GLU A 180 -19.86 1.38 -11.76
C GLU A 180 -18.50 1.17 -11.11
N PRO A 181 -18.26 -0.01 -10.49
CA PRO A 181 -16.97 -0.36 -9.92
C PRO A 181 -15.86 -0.25 -10.96
N LYS A 182 -14.84 0.56 -10.66
CA LYS A 182 -13.72 0.78 -11.56
C LYS A 182 -12.41 0.79 -10.80
N ILE A 183 -11.47 -0.03 -11.25
CA ILE A 183 -10.07 -0.03 -10.79
C ILE A 183 -9.20 0.51 -11.93
N PHE A 184 -8.29 1.44 -11.59
CA PHE A 184 -7.32 1.97 -12.54
C PHE A 184 -6.22 0.96 -12.82
N PRO A 185 -5.71 0.90 -14.07
CA PRO A 185 -4.66 -0.03 -14.43
C PRO A 185 -3.29 0.40 -13.88
N LEU A 186 -2.35 -0.54 -13.91
CA LEU A 186 -0.93 -0.32 -13.72
C LEU A 186 -0.25 -0.06 -15.06
N THR A 187 0.81 0.76 -15.03
CA THR A 187 1.72 0.92 -16.17
C THR A 187 2.53 -0.36 -16.43
N ALA A 188 3.02 -0.53 -17.66
CA ALA A 188 3.94 -1.61 -17.97
C ALA A 188 5.26 -1.52 -17.18
N ALA A 189 5.68 -0.32 -16.79
CA ALA A 189 6.87 -0.09 -15.97
C ALA A 189 6.67 -0.62 -14.55
N GLU A 190 5.52 -0.34 -13.92
CA GLU A 190 5.17 -0.85 -12.60
C GLU A 190 5.07 -2.37 -12.57
N LYS A 191 4.43 -2.96 -13.58
CA LYS A 191 4.36 -4.43 -13.71
C LYS A 191 5.75 -5.05 -13.82
N ARG A 192 6.67 -4.46 -14.59
CA ARG A 192 8.06 -4.91 -14.67
C ARG A 192 8.79 -4.74 -13.34
N GLN A 193 8.59 -3.62 -12.64
CA GLN A 193 9.17 -3.38 -11.32
C GLN A 193 8.72 -4.44 -10.30
N LEU A 194 7.44 -4.77 -10.27
CA LEU A 194 6.90 -5.83 -9.41
C LEU A 194 7.56 -7.18 -9.73
N LEU A 195 7.68 -7.55 -11.01
CA LEU A 195 8.31 -8.82 -11.40
C LEU A 195 9.81 -8.88 -11.04
N LEU A 196 10.51 -7.74 -11.10
CA LEU A 196 11.91 -7.66 -10.64
C LEU A 196 12.03 -7.80 -9.12
N MET A 197 11.11 -7.23 -8.35
CA MET A 197 11.08 -7.36 -6.88
C MET A 197 10.63 -8.76 -6.43
N TYR A 198 9.71 -9.36 -7.16
CA TYR A 198 9.04 -10.61 -6.85
C TYR A 198 9.06 -11.54 -8.09
N PRO A 199 10.21 -12.12 -8.44
CA PRO A 199 10.33 -12.94 -9.65
C PRO A 199 9.48 -14.21 -9.59
N SER A 200 9.40 -14.95 -10.70
CA SER A 200 8.62 -16.20 -10.82
C SER A 200 9.05 -17.28 -9.82
N ASP A 201 10.35 -17.34 -9.53
CA ASP A 201 10.95 -18.26 -8.54
C ASP A 201 11.06 -17.63 -7.14
N TRP A 202 10.34 -16.54 -6.88
CA TRP A 202 10.35 -15.88 -5.56
C TRP A 202 10.05 -16.87 -4.44
N ARG A 203 10.88 -16.86 -3.42
CA ARG A 203 10.75 -17.71 -2.23
C ARG A 203 10.84 -16.85 -0.98
N SER A 204 10.02 -17.21 0.01
CA SER A 204 10.11 -16.62 1.33
C SER A 204 11.50 -16.85 1.91
N ARG A 205 12.14 -15.78 2.39
CA ARG A 205 13.41 -15.85 3.11
C ARG A 205 13.13 -15.69 4.60
N ALA A 206 13.78 -16.51 5.43
CA ALA A 206 13.76 -16.31 6.87
C ALA A 206 14.30 -14.90 7.20
N ARG A 207 13.80 -14.27 8.26
CA ARG A 207 14.46 -13.08 8.82
C ARG A 207 15.87 -13.49 9.28
N PRO A 208 16.87 -12.66 8.96
CA PRO A 208 18.21 -12.87 9.50
C PRO A 208 18.21 -12.74 11.03
#